data_dae41df03e81022cddade706d91fdf8a
#
_entry.id   dae41df03e81022cddade706d91fdf8a
#
_cell.length_a   1.000
_cell.length_b   1.000
_cell.length_c   1.000
_cell.angle_alpha   90.00
_cell.angle_beta   90.00
_cell.angle_gamma   90.00
#
_symmetry.space_group_name_H-M   'P 1'
#
loop_
_entity.id
_entity.type
_entity.pdbx_description
1 polymer ?
#
loop_
_entity_poly.entity_id
_entity_poly.type
_entity_poly.pdbx_seq_one_letter_code
_entity_poly.pdbx_strand_id
1 'polypeptide(L)'
;MQIKDVNAVITGGASGLGEATTRSLVSMGAKVAIFDIAVERGEKLAAELGRNCLYANADVTNDEASRAGIARTMAAFGKINLAVNCAGVADPGKILSKKGPLSLELFNRVVQINLVGTLNIIRLAVEQMVKNEPNEEGEKGVIVNTSSAAAFDGQVGQAAYAASKAGVVGMTLPIARECADYGIRVMTIAPGLFDTPMMAGLPESVRVGLAQTVPFPKRLGKPSEFALLVRQIIENPMLNGECIRLDGSVRMAAK
;
A
#
# COMPACT_ATOMS: atom_id res chain seq x y z
N MET A 1 5.68 -3.59 -17.82
CA MET A 1 6.54 -2.37 -17.72
C MET A 1 7.90 -2.75 -17.15
N GLN A 2 9.01 -2.13 -17.61
CA GLN A 2 10.34 -2.33 -17.03
C GLN A 2 10.55 -1.41 -15.82
N ILE A 3 11.22 -1.91 -14.76
CA ILE A 3 11.38 -1.14 -13.51
C ILE A 3 12.15 0.18 -13.71
N LYS A 4 13.16 0.20 -14.57
CA LYS A 4 13.94 1.43 -14.88
C LYS A 4 13.10 2.57 -15.46
N ASP A 5 11.93 2.26 -16.06
CA ASP A 5 11.04 3.23 -16.69
C ASP A 5 9.90 3.68 -15.74
N VAL A 6 9.92 3.19 -14.49
CA VAL A 6 8.92 3.49 -13.47
C VAL A 6 9.18 4.84 -12.82
N ASN A 7 8.14 5.66 -12.78
CA ASN A 7 8.04 6.85 -11.95
C ASN A 7 6.86 6.64 -10.98
N ALA A 8 7.17 6.37 -9.73
CA ALA A 8 6.23 5.89 -8.73
C ALA A 8 5.81 6.97 -7.73
N VAL A 9 4.57 6.87 -7.26
CA VAL A 9 4.10 7.41 -5.98
C VAL A 9 3.91 6.25 -5.02
N ILE A 10 4.50 6.31 -3.83
CA ILE A 10 4.35 5.28 -2.79
C ILE A 10 3.83 5.94 -1.51
N THR A 11 2.59 5.66 -1.13
CA THR A 11 2.03 6.15 0.14
C THR A 11 2.48 5.28 1.30
N GLY A 12 2.68 5.87 2.50
CA GLY A 12 3.33 5.17 3.60
C GLY A 12 4.76 4.76 3.26
N GLY A 13 5.39 5.47 2.32
CA GLY A 13 6.66 5.09 1.71
C GLY A 13 7.89 5.30 2.59
N ALA A 14 7.73 5.93 3.77
CA ALA A 14 8.81 6.20 4.71
C ALA A 14 9.01 5.10 5.76
N SER A 15 8.22 4.01 5.72
CA SER A 15 8.35 2.91 6.69
C SER A 15 7.80 1.57 6.16
N GLY A 16 8.21 0.48 6.79
CA GLY A 16 7.64 -0.87 6.61
C GLY A 16 7.60 -1.36 5.17
N LEU A 17 6.41 -1.76 4.71
CA LEU A 17 6.21 -2.30 3.35
C LEU A 17 6.48 -1.24 2.27
N GLY A 18 6.04 0.01 2.52
CA GLY A 18 6.26 1.13 1.62
C GLY A 18 7.74 1.48 1.47
N GLU A 19 8.48 1.57 2.59
CA GLU A 19 9.93 1.81 2.56
C GLU A 19 10.69 0.70 1.81
N ALA A 20 10.37 -0.57 2.10
CA ALA A 20 11.01 -1.69 1.41
C ALA A 20 10.75 -1.65 -0.10
N THR A 21 9.54 -1.26 -0.51
CA THR A 21 9.18 -1.08 -1.92
C THR A 21 9.93 0.11 -2.52
N THR A 22 9.99 1.23 -1.82
CA THR A 22 10.75 2.42 -2.23
C THR A 22 12.22 2.07 -2.50
N ARG A 23 12.89 1.45 -1.52
CA ARG A 23 14.30 1.04 -1.64
C ARG A 23 14.52 0.06 -2.78
N SER A 24 13.65 -0.94 -2.91
CA SER A 24 13.74 -1.95 -3.97
C SER A 24 13.62 -1.32 -5.35
N LEU A 25 12.63 -0.47 -5.59
CA LEU A 25 12.41 0.15 -6.90
C LEU A 25 13.52 1.14 -7.26
N VAL A 26 13.97 1.98 -6.31
CA VAL A 26 15.08 2.92 -6.55
C VAL A 26 16.38 2.20 -6.86
N SER A 27 16.68 1.08 -6.17
CA SER A 27 17.90 0.29 -6.44
C SER A 27 17.93 -0.32 -7.84
N MET A 28 16.76 -0.47 -8.49
CA MET A 28 16.61 -0.96 -9.87
C MET A 28 16.43 0.17 -10.90
N GLY A 29 16.68 1.41 -10.50
CA GLY A 29 16.69 2.57 -11.39
C GLY A 29 15.35 3.32 -11.54
N ALA A 30 14.31 2.91 -10.85
CA ALA A 30 13.04 3.65 -10.81
C ALA A 30 13.21 5.01 -10.10
N LYS A 31 12.31 5.94 -10.41
CA LYS A 31 12.14 7.17 -9.64
C LYS A 31 10.94 7.03 -8.72
N VAL A 32 11.08 7.43 -7.45
CA VAL A 32 10.04 7.23 -6.44
C VAL A 32 9.77 8.51 -5.67
N ALA A 33 8.50 8.91 -5.59
CA ALA A 33 8.01 9.92 -4.69
C ALA A 33 7.40 9.23 -3.45
N ILE A 34 8.01 9.45 -2.29
CA ILE A 34 7.51 9.01 -0.99
C ILE A 34 6.41 9.97 -0.55
N PHE A 35 5.19 9.46 -0.36
CA PHE A 35 4.08 10.19 0.26
C PHE A 35 3.90 9.66 1.68
N ASP A 36 4.21 10.48 2.67
CA ASP A 36 4.11 10.09 4.08
C ASP A 36 3.91 11.33 4.96
N ILE A 37 3.29 11.14 6.12
CA ILE A 37 3.13 12.18 7.14
C ILE A 37 4.36 12.28 8.07
N ALA A 38 5.24 11.28 8.06
CA ALA A 38 6.43 11.22 8.89
C ALA A 38 7.59 11.99 8.24
N VAL A 39 7.59 13.32 8.43
CA VAL A 39 8.50 14.26 7.75
C VAL A 39 9.96 13.85 7.88
N GLU A 40 10.47 13.74 9.12
CA GLU A 40 11.88 13.43 9.36
C GLU A 40 12.35 12.12 8.71
N ARG A 41 11.50 11.06 8.79
CA ARG A 41 11.83 9.77 8.18
C ARG A 41 11.78 9.83 6.66
N GLY A 42 10.78 10.51 6.11
CA GLY A 42 10.62 10.66 4.67
C GLY A 42 11.75 11.46 4.03
N GLU A 43 12.13 12.59 4.62
CA GLU A 43 13.25 13.41 4.17
C GLU A 43 14.59 12.67 4.28
N LYS A 44 14.84 12.00 5.40
CA LYS A 44 16.03 11.18 5.59
C LYS A 44 16.16 10.08 4.55
N LEU A 45 15.07 9.35 4.31
CA LEU A 45 15.06 8.27 3.32
C LEU A 45 15.26 8.80 1.89
N ALA A 46 14.60 9.89 1.53
CA ALA A 46 14.78 10.51 0.23
C ALA A 46 16.22 11.01 0.02
N ALA A 47 16.82 11.63 1.03
CA ALA A 47 18.22 12.06 0.98
C ALA A 47 19.19 10.88 0.83
N GLU A 48 18.96 9.77 1.56
CA GLU A 48 19.74 8.55 1.47
C GLU A 48 19.69 7.92 0.07
N LEU A 49 18.52 7.88 -0.54
CA LEU A 49 18.29 7.26 -1.85
C LEU A 49 18.67 8.17 -3.03
N GLY A 50 18.91 9.45 -2.78
CA GLY A 50 19.47 10.40 -3.72
C GLY A 50 18.50 10.83 -4.83
N ARG A 51 19.04 11.22 -5.98
CA ARG A 51 18.32 11.92 -7.07
C ARG A 51 17.08 11.21 -7.63
N ASN A 52 16.98 9.91 -7.44
CA ASN A 52 15.85 9.12 -7.91
C ASN A 52 14.72 9.01 -6.87
N CYS A 53 14.85 9.68 -5.74
CA CYS A 53 13.86 9.67 -4.69
C CYS A 53 13.53 11.09 -4.24
N LEU A 54 12.26 11.40 -4.06
CA LEU A 54 11.81 12.63 -3.41
C LEU A 54 10.81 12.32 -2.30
N TYR A 55 10.67 13.22 -1.35
CA TYR A 55 9.67 13.15 -0.31
C TYR A 55 8.61 14.25 -0.51
N ALA A 56 7.35 13.90 -0.32
CA ALA A 56 6.22 14.81 -0.25
C ALA A 56 5.45 14.56 1.07
N ASN A 57 5.30 15.59 1.90
CA ASN A 57 4.42 15.50 3.07
C ASN A 57 2.98 15.47 2.58
N ALA A 58 2.37 14.28 2.58
CA ALA A 58 1.04 14.06 2.07
C ALA A 58 0.25 13.14 3.00
N ASP A 59 -0.78 13.69 3.63
CA ASP A 59 -1.84 12.90 4.26
C ASP A 59 -2.80 12.45 3.16
N VAL A 60 -2.95 11.13 2.99
CA VAL A 60 -3.82 10.54 1.96
C VAL A 60 -5.30 10.91 2.13
N THR A 61 -5.72 11.32 3.34
CA THR A 61 -7.08 11.76 3.64
C THR A 61 -7.33 13.22 3.26
N ASN A 62 -6.27 13.97 2.98
CA ASN A 62 -6.33 15.38 2.58
C ASN A 62 -6.13 15.49 1.07
N ASP A 63 -7.17 15.89 0.34
CA ASP A 63 -7.14 16.01 -1.12
C ASP A 63 -6.13 17.05 -1.60
N GLU A 64 -6.06 18.21 -0.94
CA GLU A 64 -5.14 19.29 -1.31
C GLU A 64 -3.67 18.88 -1.15
N ALA A 65 -3.31 18.28 0.00
CA ALA A 65 -1.97 17.78 0.25
C ALA A 65 -1.59 16.67 -0.75
N SER A 66 -2.53 15.76 -1.06
CA SER A 66 -2.32 14.71 -2.05
C SER A 66 -2.10 15.28 -3.46
N ARG A 67 -2.90 16.27 -3.89
CA ARG A 67 -2.72 16.96 -5.17
C ARG A 67 -1.39 17.70 -5.25
N ALA A 68 -0.99 18.38 -4.18
CA ALA A 68 0.31 19.04 -4.11
C ALA A 68 1.47 18.06 -4.26
N GLY A 69 1.38 16.88 -3.60
CA GLY A 69 2.35 15.80 -3.76
C GLY A 69 2.41 15.27 -5.20
N ILE A 70 1.26 15.03 -5.83
CA ILE A 70 1.18 14.61 -7.25
C ILE A 70 1.82 15.68 -8.15
N ALA A 71 1.47 16.94 -7.99
CA ALA A 71 2.04 18.05 -8.80
C ALA A 71 3.56 18.13 -8.63
N ARG A 72 4.08 18.01 -7.40
CA ARG A 72 5.52 17.96 -7.12
C ARG A 72 6.20 16.78 -7.82
N THR A 73 5.56 15.60 -7.81
CA THR A 73 6.08 14.40 -8.48
C THR A 73 6.12 14.59 -9.99
N MET A 74 5.05 15.14 -10.57
CA MET A 74 4.99 15.44 -12.00
C MET A 74 6.04 16.47 -12.42
N ALA A 75 6.26 17.51 -11.63
CA ALA A 75 7.30 18.52 -11.89
C ALA A 75 8.72 17.92 -11.87
N ALA A 76 8.98 16.98 -10.94
CA ALA A 76 10.30 16.38 -10.79
C ALA A 76 10.58 15.24 -11.79
N PHE A 77 9.58 14.43 -12.13
CA PHE A 77 9.77 13.19 -12.89
C PHE A 77 9.13 13.22 -14.29
N GLY A 78 8.27 14.20 -14.57
CA GLY A 78 7.60 14.37 -15.85
C GLY A 78 6.38 13.47 -16.07
N LYS A 79 6.30 12.34 -15.39
CA LYS A 79 5.17 11.41 -15.46
C LYS A 79 5.01 10.62 -14.15
N ILE A 80 3.83 10.04 -13.96
CA ILE A 80 3.54 9.00 -12.95
C ILE A 80 2.98 7.80 -13.71
N ASN A 81 3.56 6.62 -13.54
CA ASN A 81 3.08 5.37 -14.14
C ASN A 81 2.99 4.21 -13.14
N LEU A 82 3.28 4.46 -11.86
CA LEU A 82 3.05 3.52 -10.78
C LEU A 82 2.50 4.25 -9.55
N ALA A 83 1.47 3.69 -8.92
CA ALA A 83 1.03 4.07 -7.58
C ALA A 83 0.99 2.84 -6.69
N VAL A 84 1.71 2.87 -5.54
CA VAL A 84 1.67 1.81 -4.54
C VAL A 84 1.09 2.37 -3.24
N ASN A 85 -0.07 1.89 -2.85
CA ASN A 85 -0.80 2.36 -1.69
C ASN A 85 -0.47 1.50 -0.47
N CYS A 86 0.48 1.98 0.38
CA CYS A 86 0.87 1.32 1.63
C CYS A 86 0.47 2.10 2.89
N ALA A 87 -0.01 3.34 2.76
CA ALA A 87 -0.49 4.10 3.92
C ALA A 87 -1.67 3.39 4.59
N GLY A 88 -1.64 3.29 5.92
CA GLY A 88 -2.72 2.65 6.67
C GLY A 88 -2.41 2.53 8.15
N VAL A 89 -3.48 2.36 8.92
CA VAL A 89 -3.46 2.17 10.38
C VAL A 89 -4.26 0.92 10.75
N ALA A 90 -3.95 0.34 11.93
CA ALA A 90 -4.60 -0.87 12.45
C ALA A 90 -5.07 -0.65 13.89
N ASP A 91 -5.89 0.38 14.11
CA ASP A 91 -6.38 0.70 15.46
C ASP A 91 -7.43 -0.33 15.91
N PRO A 92 -7.13 -1.14 16.92
CA PRO A 92 -8.07 -2.17 17.38
C PRO A 92 -9.18 -1.56 18.25
N GLY A 93 -10.39 -2.09 18.09
CA GLY A 93 -11.54 -1.69 18.93
C GLY A 93 -12.62 -2.76 18.94
N LYS A 94 -12.98 -3.28 20.13
CA LYS A 94 -14.09 -4.22 20.27
C LYS A 94 -15.43 -3.51 20.10
N ILE A 95 -16.43 -4.17 19.48
CA ILE A 95 -17.78 -3.64 19.34
C ILE A 95 -18.36 -3.25 20.71
N LEU A 96 -18.09 -4.06 21.74
CA LEU A 96 -18.40 -3.73 23.13
C LEU A 96 -17.21 -4.06 24.02
N SER A 97 -16.78 -3.09 24.81
CA SER A 97 -15.72 -3.21 25.80
C SER A 97 -16.19 -2.75 27.18
N LYS A 98 -15.35 -2.89 28.22
CA LYS A 98 -15.66 -2.34 29.55
C LYS A 98 -15.84 -0.80 29.55
N LYS A 99 -15.34 -0.11 28.50
CA LYS A 99 -15.47 1.35 28.34
C LYS A 99 -16.70 1.76 27.54
N GLY A 100 -17.52 0.78 27.11
CA GLY A 100 -18.71 1.01 26.29
C GLY A 100 -18.56 0.51 24.84
N PRO A 101 -19.47 0.92 23.94
CA PRO A 101 -19.45 0.54 22.53
C PRO A 101 -18.25 1.12 21.79
N LEU A 102 -17.91 0.52 20.64
CA LEU A 102 -16.88 1.01 19.74
C LEU A 102 -17.15 2.48 19.34
N SER A 103 -16.15 3.34 19.48
CA SER A 103 -16.23 4.72 18.99
C SER A 103 -16.40 4.75 17.47
N LEU A 104 -17.44 5.45 16.99
CA LEU A 104 -17.60 5.71 15.56
C LEU A 104 -16.48 6.58 15.00
N GLU A 105 -15.89 7.45 15.81
CA GLU A 105 -14.72 8.25 15.43
C GLU A 105 -13.52 7.36 15.10
N LEU A 106 -13.22 6.36 15.94
CA LEU A 106 -12.17 5.38 15.67
C LEU A 106 -12.47 4.59 14.38
N PHE A 107 -13.70 4.11 14.23
CA PHE A 107 -14.12 3.38 13.02
C PHE A 107 -13.93 4.25 11.77
N ASN A 108 -14.46 5.48 11.79
CA ASN A 108 -14.38 6.42 10.69
C ASN A 108 -12.91 6.76 10.35
N ARG A 109 -12.07 7.01 11.35
CA ARG A 109 -10.65 7.30 11.15
C ARG A 109 -9.96 6.17 10.38
N VAL A 110 -10.16 4.92 10.78
CA VAL A 110 -9.56 3.75 10.11
C VAL A 110 -10.05 3.63 8.67
N VAL A 111 -11.35 3.80 8.44
CA VAL A 111 -11.94 3.74 7.10
C VAL A 111 -11.44 4.90 6.23
N GLN A 112 -11.38 6.11 6.78
CA GLN A 112 -10.88 7.30 6.06
C GLN A 112 -9.43 7.11 5.60
N ILE A 113 -8.55 6.62 6.45
CA ILE A 113 -7.15 6.44 6.08
C ILE A 113 -6.99 5.27 5.10
N ASN A 114 -7.50 4.09 5.48
CA ASN A 114 -7.17 2.85 4.78
C ASN A 114 -7.93 2.69 3.46
N LEU A 115 -9.17 3.15 3.38
CA LEU A 115 -10.04 2.96 2.22
C LEU A 115 -10.18 4.25 1.42
N VAL A 116 -10.68 5.32 2.03
CA VAL A 116 -10.92 6.59 1.32
C VAL A 116 -9.60 7.21 0.88
N GLY A 117 -8.56 7.19 1.72
CA GLY A 117 -7.22 7.66 1.38
C GLY A 117 -6.59 6.87 0.23
N THR A 118 -6.77 5.53 0.21
CA THR A 118 -6.34 4.70 -0.91
C THR A 118 -7.05 5.10 -2.20
N LEU A 119 -8.38 5.25 -2.18
CA LEU A 119 -9.15 5.70 -3.33
C LEU A 119 -8.73 7.11 -3.79
N ASN A 120 -8.43 8.02 -2.84
CA ASN A 120 -7.96 9.36 -3.15
C ASN A 120 -6.68 9.34 -4.00
N ILE A 121 -5.70 8.54 -3.62
CA ILE A 121 -4.46 8.42 -4.39
C ILE A 121 -4.69 7.72 -5.73
N ILE A 122 -5.54 6.68 -5.79
CA ILE A 122 -5.89 5.99 -7.05
C ILE A 122 -6.42 6.99 -8.07
N ARG A 123 -7.46 7.76 -7.72
CA ARG A 123 -8.10 8.70 -8.67
C ARG A 123 -7.13 9.78 -9.15
N LEU A 124 -6.24 10.29 -8.27
CA LEU A 124 -5.26 11.31 -8.63
C LEU A 124 -4.13 10.74 -9.50
N ALA A 125 -3.70 9.50 -9.24
CA ALA A 125 -2.71 8.83 -10.07
C ALA A 125 -3.28 8.51 -11.46
N VAL A 126 -4.51 7.97 -11.54
CA VAL A 126 -5.19 7.69 -12.82
C VAL A 126 -5.32 8.95 -13.66
N GLU A 127 -5.70 10.10 -13.06
CA GLU A 127 -5.78 11.40 -13.76
C GLU A 127 -4.48 11.79 -14.47
N GLN A 128 -3.32 11.37 -13.95
CA GLN A 128 -2.03 11.61 -14.60
C GLN A 128 -1.67 10.47 -15.56
N MET A 129 -1.90 9.22 -15.18
CA MET A 129 -1.54 8.04 -15.97
C MET A 129 -2.22 8.00 -17.34
N VAL A 130 -3.46 8.46 -17.44
CA VAL A 130 -4.20 8.50 -18.72
C VAL A 130 -3.51 9.39 -19.77
N LYS A 131 -2.69 10.35 -19.35
CA LYS A 131 -1.94 11.28 -20.20
C LYS A 131 -0.61 10.70 -20.68
N ASN A 132 -0.19 9.56 -20.13
CA ASN A 132 1.08 8.93 -20.53
C ASN A 132 0.97 8.34 -21.94
N GLU A 133 2.09 8.35 -22.66
CA GLU A 133 2.25 7.52 -23.85
C GLU A 133 2.26 6.04 -23.42
N PRO A 134 1.52 5.19 -24.14
CA PRO A 134 1.52 3.75 -23.85
C PRO A 134 2.87 3.10 -24.20
N ASN A 135 3.23 2.04 -23.49
CA ASN A 135 4.33 1.18 -23.90
C ASN A 135 3.91 0.22 -25.04
N GLU A 136 4.82 -0.70 -25.43
CA GLU A 136 4.57 -1.67 -26.49
C GLU A 136 3.34 -2.57 -26.26
N GLU A 137 2.97 -2.80 -25.00
CA GLU A 137 1.78 -3.57 -24.59
C GLU A 137 0.51 -2.70 -24.46
N GLY A 138 0.60 -1.40 -24.77
CA GLY A 138 -0.50 -0.46 -24.57
C GLY A 138 -0.66 0.03 -23.12
N GLU A 139 0.27 -0.32 -22.23
CA GLU A 139 0.18 -0.02 -20.81
C GLU A 139 0.66 1.40 -20.51
N LYS A 140 -0.15 2.16 -19.78
CA LYS A 140 0.13 3.54 -19.32
C LYS A 140 0.42 3.63 -17.84
N GLY A 141 0.02 2.63 -17.06
CA GLY A 141 0.24 2.65 -15.62
C GLY A 141 -0.20 1.38 -14.88
N VAL A 142 0.29 1.28 -13.64
CA VAL A 142 -0.07 0.19 -12.71
C VAL A 142 -0.39 0.78 -11.35
N ILE A 143 -1.43 0.27 -10.72
CA ILE A 143 -1.82 0.57 -9.34
C ILE A 143 -1.70 -0.70 -8.52
N VAL A 144 -0.99 -0.63 -7.39
CA VAL A 144 -0.87 -1.73 -6.42
C VAL A 144 -1.38 -1.25 -5.07
N ASN A 145 -2.45 -1.85 -4.58
CA ASN A 145 -3.03 -1.52 -3.29
C ASN A 145 -2.61 -2.54 -2.23
N THR A 146 -2.53 -2.08 -0.97
CA THR A 146 -2.27 -2.94 0.18
C THR A 146 -3.55 -3.16 0.97
N SER A 147 -4.08 -4.39 0.89
CA SER A 147 -5.12 -4.89 1.77
C SER A 147 -4.51 -5.57 3.00
N SER A 148 -5.07 -6.67 3.46
CA SER A 148 -4.59 -7.50 4.57
C SER A 148 -5.27 -8.88 4.53
N ALA A 149 -4.63 -9.91 5.10
CA ALA A 149 -5.30 -11.16 5.43
C ALA A 149 -6.55 -10.92 6.30
N ALA A 150 -6.55 -9.87 7.12
CA ALA A 150 -7.72 -9.46 7.94
C ALA A 150 -8.95 -9.06 7.12
N ALA A 151 -8.82 -8.78 5.82
CA ALA A 151 -9.97 -8.57 4.94
C ALA A 151 -10.83 -9.84 4.78
N PHE A 152 -10.23 -11.00 4.99
CA PHE A 152 -10.84 -12.32 4.84
C PHE A 152 -11.04 -13.01 6.19
N ASP A 153 -10.05 -12.90 7.09
CA ASP A 153 -9.96 -13.62 8.35
C ASP A 153 -9.83 -12.62 9.52
N GLY A 154 -10.73 -11.62 9.62
CA GLY A 154 -10.69 -10.59 10.66
C GLY A 154 -10.84 -11.16 12.07
N GLN A 155 -10.06 -10.60 13.01
CA GLN A 155 -10.02 -11.01 14.42
C GLN A 155 -10.92 -10.14 15.29
N VAL A 156 -11.17 -10.59 16.52
CA VAL A 156 -11.85 -9.79 17.55
C VAL A 156 -11.14 -8.45 17.74
N GLY A 157 -11.89 -7.35 17.61
CA GLY A 157 -11.38 -5.99 17.70
C GLY A 157 -10.91 -5.39 16.36
N GLN A 158 -11.03 -6.11 15.26
CA GLN A 158 -10.58 -5.62 13.94
C GLN A 158 -11.73 -5.19 13.02
N ALA A 159 -12.95 -4.95 13.53
CA ALA A 159 -14.09 -4.63 12.68
C ALA A 159 -13.85 -3.46 11.72
N ALA A 160 -13.28 -2.34 12.19
CA ALA A 160 -12.94 -1.19 11.35
C ALA A 160 -11.83 -1.52 10.36
N TYR A 161 -10.77 -2.17 10.84
CA TYR A 161 -9.63 -2.56 10.02
C TYR A 161 -10.03 -3.56 8.93
N ALA A 162 -10.70 -4.65 9.30
CA ALA A 162 -11.18 -5.67 8.37
C ALA A 162 -12.14 -5.07 7.32
N ALA A 163 -13.09 -4.24 7.73
CA ALA A 163 -14.00 -3.55 6.82
C ALA A 163 -13.25 -2.66 5.83
N SER A 164 -12.28 -1.86 6.30
CA SER A 164 -11.48 -0.98 5.44
C SER A 164 -10.65 -1.77 4.41
N LYS A 165 -10.03 -2.88 4.84
CA LYS A 165 -9.19 -3.72 3.98
C LYS A 165 -10.00 -4.60 3.03
N ALA A 166 -11.19 -5.07 3.44
CA ALA A 166 -12.16 -5.71 2.55
C ALA A 166 -12.69 -4.74 1.50
N GLY A 167 -12.93 -3.47 1.87
CA GLY A 167 -13.29 -2.41 0.92
C GLY A 167 -12.23 -2.21 -0.17
N VAL A 168 -10.94 -2.25 0.20
CA VAL A 168 -9.83 -2.18 -0.79
C VAL A 168 -9.87 -3.38 -1.74
N VAL A 169 -10.15 -4.59 -1.25
CA VAL A 169 -10.34 -5.77 -2.12
C VAL A 169 -11.55 -5.57 -3.05
N GLY A 170 -12.69 -5.13 -2.47
CA GLY A 170 -13.93 -4.94 -3.22
C GLY A 170 -13.84 -3.92 -4.36
N MET A 171 -13.05 -2.84 -4.18
CA MET A 171 -12.88 -1.82 -5.22
C MET A 171 -11.84 -2.20 -6.29
N THR A 172 -11.06 -3.26 -6.11
CA THR A 172 -9.97 -3.63 -7.03
C THR A 172 -10.49 -3.96 -8.42
N LEU A 173 -11.41 -4.90 -8.55
CA LEU A 173 -11.92 -5.33 -9.85
C LEU A 173 -12.74 -4.26 -10.59
N PRO A 174 -13.68 -3.53 -9.94
CA PRO A 174 -14.39 -2.43 -10.63
C PRO A 174 -13.42 -1.39 -11.20
N ILE A 175 -12.45 -0.92 -10.40
CA ILE A 175 -11.48 0.08 -10.85
C ILE A 175 -10.60 -0.48 -11.97
N ALA A 176 -10.16 -1.74 -11.88
CA ALA A 176 -9.39 -2.39 -12.95
C ALA A 176 -10.16 -2.42 -14.27
N ARG A 177 -11.48 -2.69 -14.23
CA ARG A 177 -12.36 -2.68 -15.41
C ARG A 177 -12.55 -1.29 -15.98
N GLU A 178 -12.78 -0.28 -15.13
CA GLU A 178 -12.91 1.12 -15.55
C GLU A 178 -11.62 1.65 -16.17
N CYS A 179 -10.47 1.23 -15.65
CA CYS A 179 -9.17 1.71 -16.10
C CYS A 179 -8.58 0.93 -17.27
N ALA A 180 -9.19 -0.22 -17.67
CA ALA A 180 -8.68 -1.08 -18.73
C ALA A 180 -8.62 -0.35 -20.09
N ASP A 181 -9.65 0.43 -20.43
CA ASP A 181 -9.69 1.19 -21.68
C ASP A 181 -8.59 2.27 -21.75
N TYR A 182 -8.00 2.63 -20.62
CA TYR A 182 -6.89 3.58 -20.52
C TYR A 182 -5.51 2.91 -20.46
N GLY A 183 -5.45 1.57 -20.53
CA GLY A 183 -4.18 0.85 -20.40
C GLY A 183 -3.60 0.91 -18.98
N ILE A 184 -4.43 0.96 -17.94
CA ILE A 184 -4.01 1.00 -16.54
C ILE A 184 -4.49 -0.26 -15.83
N ARG A 185 -3.55 -0.98 -15.19
CA ARG A 185 -3.84 -2.18 -14.39
C ARG A 185 -3.99 -1.83 -12.91
N VAL A 186 -4.83 -2.59 -12.22
CA VAL A 186 -5.05 -2.43 -10.78
C VAL A 186 -4.97 -3.79 -10.09
N MET A 187 -4.05 -3.91 -9.14
CA MET A 187 -3.87 -5.11 -8.34
C MET A 187 -3.93 -4.77 -6.85
N THR A 188 -4.26 -5.76 -6.06
CA THR A 188 -4.20 -5.66 -4.60
C THR A 188 -3.37 -6.80 -4.04
N ILE A 189 -2.51 -6.50 -3.07
CA ILE A 189 -1.82 -7.48 -2.26
C ILE A 189 -2.48 -7.50 -0.88
N ALA A 190 -2.76 -8.68 -0.36
CA ALA A 190 -3.25 -8.91 1.00
C ALA A 190 -2.15 -9.58 1.83
N PRO A 191 -1.27 -8.82 2.51
CA PRO A 191 -0.23 -9.36 3.35
C PRO A 191 -0.82 -10.09 4.56
N GLY A 192 -0.14 -11.14 5.02
CA GLY A 192 -0.34 -11.74 6.33
C GLY A 192 0.45 -11.01 7.42
N LEU A 193 1.19 -11.76 8.22
CA LEU A 193 1.99 -11.22 9.32
C LEU A 193 3.40 -10.87 8.82
N PHE A 194 3.71 -9.58 8.72
CA PHE A 194 4.99 -9.05 8.24
C PHE A 194 5.75 -8.32 9.34
N ASP A 195 7.07 -8.44 9.33
CA ASP A 195 7.97 -7.71 10.25
C ASP A 195 8.07 -6.24 9.85
N THR A 196 7.18 -5.43 10.41
CA THR A 196 7.02 -4.00 10.12
C THR A 196 7.00 -3.20 11.42
N PRO A 197 7.19 -1.87 11.38
CA PRO A 197 7.04 -1.03 12.57
C PRO A 197 5.69 -1.18 13.28
N MET A 198 4.62 -1.49 12.55
CA MET A 198 3.30 -1.78 13.13
C MET A 198 3.34 -3.02 14.03
N MET A 199 4.12 -4.04 13.68
CA MET A 199 4.34 -5.24 14.48
C MET A 199 5.40 -5.04 15.56
N ALA A 200 6.38 -4.17 15.33
CA ALA A 200 7.46 -3.91 16.27
C ALA A 200 6.96 -3.28 17.59
N GLY A 201 5.79 -2.66 17.61
CA GLY A 201 5.12 -2.18 18.82
C GLY A 201 4.60 -3.28 19.76
N LEU A 202 4.56 -4.54 19.32
CA LEU A 202 4.14 -5.67 20.15
C LEU A 202 5.32 -6.26 20.94
N PRO A 203 5.06 -6.83 22.15
CA PRO A 203 6.09 -7.57 22.90
C PRO A 203 6.71 -8.68 22.06
N GLU A 204 7.99 -8.95 22.25
CA GLU A 204 8.73 -9.96 21.49
C GLU A 204 8.08 -11.36 21.58
N SER A 205 7.62 -11.75 22.77
CA SER A 205 6.94 -13.03 22.97
C SER A 205 5.66 -13.18 22.11
N VAL A 206 4.93 -12.07 21.92
CA VAL A 206 3.74 -12.03 21.05
C VAL A 206 4.15 -12.16 19.58
N ARG A 207 5.21 -11.44 19.16
CA ARG A 207 5.74 -11.52 17.79
C ARG A 207 6.21 -12.94 17.45
N VAL A 208 6.94 -13.58 18.36
CA VAL A 208 7.39 -14.98 18.22
C VAL A 208 6.18 -15.92 18.13
N GLY A 209 5.18 -15.75 19.00
CA GLY A 209 3.94 -16.53 18.96
C GLY A 209 3.22 -16.38 17.61
N LEU A 210 3.05 -15.16 17.12
CA LEU A 210 2.44 -14.88 15.82
C LEU A 210 3.23 -15.51 14.67
N ALA A 211 4.55 -15.45 14.70
CA ALA A 211 5.40 -16.07 13.68
C ALA A 211 5.19 -17.58 13.57
N GLN A 212 4.94 -18.26 14.68
CA GLN A 212 4.67 -19.71 14.72
C GLN A 212 3.29 -20.09 14.15
N THR A 213 2.36 -19.14 14.04
CA THR A 213 1.04 -19.40 13.43
C THR A 213 1.10 -19.44 11.90
N VAL A 214 2.18 -18.95 11.29
CA VAL A 214 2.39 -19.02 9.84
C VAL A 214 2.74 -20.48 9.48
N PRO A 215 1.94 -21.18 8.66
CA PRO A 215 2.21 -22.56 8.30
C PRO A 215 3.57 -22.79 7.65
N PHE A 216 3.92 -21.98 6.63
CA PHE A 216 5.23 -22.01 5.98
C PHE A 216 5.47 -20.72 5.16
N PRO A 217 6.67 -20.13 5.26
CA PRO A 217 7.73 -20.42 6.23
C PRO A 217 7.33 -19.97 7.66
N LYS A 218 7.76 -20.70 8.70
CA LYS A 218 7.42 -20.40 10.11
C LYS A 218 8.14 -19.17 10.64
N ARG A 219 7.80 -18.01 10.11
CA ARG A 219 8.33 -16.70 10.48
C ARG A 219 7.41 -15.59 9.99
N LEU A 220 7.62 -14.40 10.48
CA LEU A 220 7.03 -13.21 9.88
C LEU A 220 7.55 -13.02 8.43
N GLY A 221 6.70 -12.52 7.55
CA GLY A 221 7.08 -12.08 6.21
C GLY A 221 8.07 -10.92 6.30
N LYS A 222 9.04 -10.89 5.41
CA LYS A 222 9.99 -9.78 5.29
C LYS A 222 9.39 -8.69 4.39
N PRO A 223 9.50 -7.39 4.72
CA PRO A 223 9.03 -6.32 3.84
C PRO A 223 9.57 -6.42 2.41
N SER A 224 10.78 -6.97 2.23
CA SER A 224 11.36 -7.22 0.90
C SER A 224 10.57 -8.26 0.07
N GLU A 225 9.84 -9.16 0.70
CA GLU A 225 8.99 -10.14 -0.01
C GLU A 225 7.73 -9.48 -0.57
N PHE A 226 7.21 -8.47 0.12
CA PHE A 226 6.14 -7.61 -0.41
C PHE A 226 6.66 -6.79 -1.61
N ALA A 227 7.82 -6.15 -1.47
CA ALA A 227 8.44 -5.39 -2.55
C ALA A 227 8.74 -6.26 -3.79
N LEU A 228 9.12 -7.53 -3.58
CA LEU A 228 9.31 -8.50 -4.66
C LEU A 228 7.99 -8.75 -5.42
N LEU A 229 6.87 -8.95 -4.71
CA LEU A 229 5.58 -9.16 -5.36
C LEU A 229 5.10 -7.89 -6.10
N VAL A 230 5.33 -6.69 -5.55
CA VAL A 230 5.07 -5.43 -6.27
C VAL A 230 5.85 -5.39 -7.57
N ARG A 231 7.12 -5.73 -7.56
CA ARG A 231 7.95 -5.84 -8.77
C ARG A 231 7.36 -6.83 -9.79
N GLN A 232 7.00 -8.02 -9.35
CA GLN A 232 6.39 -9.05 -10.22
C GLN A 232 5.08 -8.58 -10.85
N ILE A 233 4.25 -7.81 -10.10
CA ILE A 233 3.03 -7.21 -10.64
C ILE A 233 3.37 -6.17 -11.72
N ILE A 234 4.39 -5.36 -11.54
CA ILE A 234 4.82 -4.36 -12.53
C ILE A 234 5.28 -5.04 -13.80
N GLU A 235 6.11 -6.08 -13.68
CA GLU A 235 6.76 -6.77 -14.81
C GLU A 235 5.81 -7.72 -15.57
N ASN A 236 4.73 -8.20 -14.93
CA ASN A 236 3.79 -9.15 -15.55
C ASN A 236 2.48 -8.45 -15.97
N PRO A 237 2.31 -8.13 -17.27
CA PRO A 237 1.13 -7.39 -17.74
C PRO A 237 -0.19 -8.17 -17.64
N MET A 238 -0.15 -9.50 -17.45
CA MET A 238 -1.37 -10.31 -17.33
C MET A 238 -2.00 -10.24 -15.93
N LEU A 239 -1.30 -9.71 -14.93
CA LEU A 239 -1.83 -9.49 -13.59
C LEU A 239 -2.66 -8.21 -13.55
N ASN A 240 -4.00 -8.35 -13.51
CA ASN A 240 -4.96 -7.25 -13.44
C ASN A 240 -6.26 -7.66 -12.75
N GLY A 241 -6.81 -6.80 -11.90
CA GLY A 241 -8.13 -6.95 -11.29
C GLY A 241 -8.21 -7.94 -10.13
N GLU A 242 -7.09 -8.45 -9.60
CA GLU A 242 -7.07 -9.52 -8.60
C GLU A 242 -6.44 -9.06 -7.28
N CYS A 243 -6.79 -9.77 -6.20
CA CYS A 243 -6.20 -9.65 -4.88
C CYS A 243 -5.36 -10.89 -4.55
N ILE A 244 -4.05 -10.72 -4.42
CA ILE A 244 -3.11 -11.80 -4.10
C ILE A 244 -2.86 -11.83 -2.58
N ARG A 245 -3.21 -12.93 -1.91
CA ARG A 245 -2.81 -13.17 -0.52
C ARG A 245 -1.32 -13.52 -0.47
N LEU A 246 -0.55 -12.72 0.27
CA LEU A 246 0.88 -12.94 0.53
C LEU A 246 1.05 -13.20 2.03
N ASP A 247 0.75 -14.42 2.48
CA ASP A 247 0.51 -14.68 3.89
C ASP A 247 1.08 -16.01 4.42
N GLY A 248 1.83 -16.76 3.60
CA GLY A 248 2.38 -18.05 4.02
C GLY A 248 1.31 -19.08 4.44
N SER A 249 0.11 -18.99 3.85
CA SER A 249 -1.08 -19.80 4.16
C SER A 249 -1.69 -19.54 5.54
N VAL A 250 -1.34 -18.44 6.22
CA VAL A 250 -1.96 -18.13 7.53
C VAL A 250 -3.45 -17.89 7.37
N ARG A 251 -4.23 -18.43 8.29
CA ARG A 251 -5.62 -18.06 8.54
C ARG A 251 -5.68 -17.55 9.96
N MET A 252 -6.10 -16.31 10.11
CA MET A 252 -6.06 -15.64 11.42
C MET A 252 -7.03 -16.34 12.37
N ALA A 253 -6.54 -16.68 13.57
CA ALA A 253 -7.41 -17.20 14.63
C ALA A 253 -8.39 -16.10 15.08
N ALA A 254 -9.53 -16.48 15.66
CA ALA A 254 -10.54 -15.52 16.12
C ALA A 254 -10.01 -14.55 17.20
N LYS A 255 -8.98 -14.96 17.94
CA LYS A 255 -8.30 -14.17 19.00
C LYS A 255 -6.81 -14.41 18.95
#